data_a548425d813f08f96f5ba54399a05d83
#
_entry.id   a548425d813f08f96f5ba54399a05d83
#
_cell.length_a   1.000
_cell.length_b   1.000
_cell.length_c   1.000
_cell.angle_alpha   90.00
_cell.angle_beta   90.00
_cell.angle_gamma   90.00
#
_symmetry.space_group_name_H-M   'P 1'
#
loop_
_entity.id
_entity.type
_entity.pdbx_description
1 polymer ?
#
loop_
_entity_poly.entity_id
_entity_poly.type
_entity_poly.pdbx_seq_one_letter_code
_entity_poly.pdbx_strand_id
1 'polypeptide(L)'
;SLIMNRAEWSYIYYMYRKKYCISSSVSFIGKNIIFEGDGEIIIGNHSHIARNSWLSSYNKDKIIIGKNCRIGQNVVMVTNNTIADQDFSKTMDFSSEDIVLGDYVWVGCNVFIKEGVTIGDNSVIGANSVVTKSVPSNCKVLGATIVKKNI
;
A
#
# COMPACT_ATOMS: atom_id res chain seq x y z
N SER A 1 23.00 14.77 0.77
CA SER A 1 21.56 14.46 0.66
C SER A 1 20.80 15.56 1.38
N LEU A 2 19.95 16.28 0.68
CA LEU A 2 19.05 17.26 1.27
C LEU A 2 18.06 16.48 2.15
N ILE A 3 18.23 16.55 3.47
CA ILE A 3 17.24 16.04 4.42
C ILE A 3 16.08 17.03 4.40
N MET A 4 15.00 16.66 3.75
CA MET A 4 13.80 17.48 3.69
C MET A 4 13.23 17.71 5.10
N ASN A 5 12.89 18.95 5.38
CA ASN A 5 12.31 19.33 6.65
C ASN A 5 10.79 19.02 6.71
N ARG A 6 10.18 19.29 7.86
CA ARG A 6 8.75 19.00 8.07
C ARG A 6 7.82 19.80 7.14
N ALA A 7 8.19 21.04 6.83
CA ALA A 7 7.38 21.91 5.96
C ALA A 7 7.39 21.41 4.51
N GLU A 8 8.54 20.95 4.03
CA GLU A 8 8.67 20.36 2.69
C GLU A 8 7.83 19.10 2.54
N TRP A 9 7.82 18.23 3.52
CA TRP A 9 6.95 17.03 3.51
C TRP A 9 5.47 17.41 3.58
N SER A 10 5.09 18.42 4.34
CA SER A 10 3.70 18.92 4.38
C SER A 10 3.25 19.41 3.01
N TYR A 11 4.14 20.09 2.27
CA TYR A 11 3.86 20.51 0.90
C TYR A 11 3.70 19.33 -0.06
N ILE A 12 4.56 18.31 0.03
CA ILE A 12 4.44 17.10 -0.79
C ILE A 12 3.11 16.41 -0.53
N TYR A 13 2.70 16.24 0.73
CA TYR A 13 1.42 15.62 1.07
C TYR A 13 0.21 16.43 0.60
N TYR A 14 0.33 17.77 0.59
CA TYR A 14 -0.66 18.62 -0.04
C TYR A 14 -0.74 18.36 -1.55
N MET A 15 0.41 18.22 -2.24
CA MET A 15 0.45 17.90 -3.66
C MET A 15 -0.13 16.51 -3.97
N TYR A 16 0.09 15.52 -3.11
CA TYR A 16 -0.55 14.21 -3.26
C TYR A 16 -2.08 14.30 -3.22
N ARG A 17 -2.63 15.13 -2.33
CA ARG A 17 -4.09 15.35 -2.26
C ARG A 17 -4.65 16.05 -3.52
N LYS A 18 -3.83 16.78 -4.25
CA LYS A 18 -4.21 17.38 -5.52
C LYS A 18 -4.13 16.41 -6.69
N LYS A 19 -3.16 15.52 -6.66
CA LYS A 19 -2.90 14.56 -7.74
C LYS A 19 -3.76 13.30 -7.64
N TYR A 20 -3.98 12.81 -6.44
CA TYR A 20 -4.63 11.52 -6.18
C TYR A 20 -5.98 11.69 -5.46
N CYS A 21 -6.83 10.67 -5.52
CA CYS A 21 -8.13 10.67 -4.86
C CYS A 21 -7.99 10.33 -3.36
N ILE A 22 -7.52 11.30 -2.58
CA ILE A 22 -7.25 11.14 -1.14
C ILE A 22 -8.23 11.98 -0.33
N SER A 23 -8.99 11.34 0.55
CA SER A 23 -9.90 12.05 1.46
C SER A 23 -9.15 13.08 2.31
N SER A 24 -9.81 14.20 2.58
CA SER A 24 -9.24 15.27 3.43
C SER A 24 -8.97 14.80 4.87
N SER A 25 -9.65 13.79 5.35
CA SER A 25 -9.47 13.20 6.69
C SER A 25 -8.35 12.16 6.80
N VAL A 26 -7.66 11.84 5.69
CA VAL A 26 -6.49 10.96 5.70
C VAL A 26 -5.33 11.65 6.42
N SER A 27 -4.62 10.91 7.27
CA SER A 27 -3.45 11.40 7.98
C SER A 27 -2.15 10.78 7.45
N PHE A 28 -1.22 11.63 7.06
CA PHE A 28 0.17 11.25 6.78
C PHE A 28 1.00 11.41 8.06
N ILE A 29 1.53 10.30 8.59
CA ILE A 29 2.22 10.28 9.88
C ILE A 29 3.72 10.15 9.67
N GLY A 30 4.42 11.27 9.77
CA GLY A 30 5.87 11.33 9.64
C GLY A 30 6.35 11.74 8.25
N LYS A 31 7.54 11.31 7.89
CA LYS A 31 8.26 11.70 6.68
C LYS A 31 8.42 10.51 5.72
N ASN A 32 8.91 10.80 4.52
CA ASN A 32 9.27 9.80 3.51
C ASN A 32 8.10 8.88 3.12
N ILE A 33 6.89 9.41 3.02
CA ILE A 33 5.78 8.68 2.44
C ILE A 33 5.77 9.04 0.95
N ILE A 34 6.02 8.04 0.10
CA ILE A 34 6.22 8.24 -1.34
C ILE A 34 5.05 7.63 -2.10
N PHE A 35 4.41 8.45 -2.92
CA PHE A 35 3.42 8.02 -3.90
C PHE A 35 3.96 8.34 -5.28
N GLU A 36 3.99 7.36 -6.16
CA GLU A 36 4.52 7.53 -7.52
C GLU A 36 3.77 6.71 -8.55
N GLY A 37 4.11 6.97 -9.80
CA GLY A 37 3.56 6.29 -10.97
C GLY A 37 2.48 7.10 -11.68
N ASP A 38 1.97 6.53 -12.78
CA ASP A 38 0.92 7.10 -13.63
C ASP A 38 -0.46 6.50 -13.37
N GLY A 39 -0.55 5.55 -12.42
CA GLY A 39 -1.79 4.97 -11.95
C GLY A 39 -2.50 5.81 -10.90
N GLU A 40 -3.57 5.29 -10.34
CA GLU A 40 -4.37 5.96 -9.35
C GLU A 40 -4.04 5.48 -7.92
N ILE A 41 -4.11 6.40 -6.96
CA ILE A 41 -4.06 6.08 -5.53
C ILE A 41 -5.31 6.69 -4.89
N ILE A 42 -6.13 5.82 -4.32
CA ILE A 42 -7.42 6.18 -3.71
C ILE A 42 -7.37 5.80 -2.24
N ILE A 43 -7.61 6.77 -1.35
CA ILE A 43 -7.55 6.53 0.10
C ILE A 43 -8.80 7.10 0.76
N GLY A 44 -9.54 6.23 1.41
CA GLY A 44 -10.79 6.54 2.09
C GLY A 44 -10.64 7.30 3.40
N ASN A 45 -11.77 7.77 3.90
CA ASN A 45 -11.87 8.61 5.09
C ASN A 45 -11.20 7.99 6.32
N HIS A 46 -10.55 8.84 7.12
CA HIS A 46 -9.96 8.49 8.43
C HIS A 46 -8.89 7.41 8.38
N SER A 47 -8.31 7.14 7.22
CA SER A 47 -7.17 6.23 7.09
C SER A 47 -5.87 6.95 7.39
N HIS A 48 -4.88 6.18 7.85
CA HIS A 48 -3.56 6.68 8.23
C HIS A 48 -2.47 5.96 7.45
N ILE A 49 -1.47 6.71 6.99
CA ILE A 49 -0.27 6.14 6.37
C ILE A 49 0.95 6.65 7.12
N ALA A 50 1.79 5.72 7.59
CA ALA A 50 2.95 6.06 8.38
C ALA A 50 4.23 6.18 7.54
N ARG A 51 5.24 6.77 8.16
CA ARG A 51 6.54 7.12 7.57
C ARG A 51 7.21 5.98 6.79
N ASN A 52 8.02 6.34 5.82
CA ASN A 52 8.82 5.43 5.00
C ASN A 52 7.98 4.43 4.18
N SER A 53 6.69 4.67 4.01
CA SER A 53 5.85 3.82 3.16
C SER A 53 5.92 4.28 1.71
N TRP A 54 5.86 3.32 0.80
CA TRP A 54 5.98 3.54 -0.63
C TRP A 54 4.82 2.87 -1.37
N LEU A 55 4.00 3.69 -2.00
CA LEU A 55 2.87 3.27 -2.82
C LEU A 55 3.17 3.64 -4.28
N SER A 56 3.37 2.62 -5.09
CA SER A 56 3.77 2.77 -6.50
C SER A 56 2.71 2.15 -7.40
N SER A 57 2.02 3.00 -8.17
CA SER A 57 0.92 2.60 -9.06
C SER A 57 1.25 2.97 -10.49
N TYR A 58 1.42 1.97 -11.35
CA TYR A 58 1.79 2.11 -12.76
C TYR A 58 0.76 1.47 -13.70
N ASN A 59 0.91 1.72 -14.99
CA ASN A 59 0.09 1.15 -16.06
C ASN A 59 -1.43 1.41 -15.89
N LYS A 60 -1.79 2.55 -15.30
CA LYS A 60 -3.19 2.90 -14.98
C LYS A 60 -3.86 1.98 -13.96
N ASP A 61 -3.08 1.12 -13.30
CA ASP A 61 -3.57 0.35 -12.16
C ASP A 61 -3.91 1.24 -10.98
N LYS A 62 -4.53 0.66 -9.98
CA LYS A 62 -4.99 1.37 -8.80
C LYS A 62 -4.44 0.76 -7.52
N ILE A 63 -4.08 1.61 -6.58
CA ILE A 63 -3.97 1.25 -5.17
C ILE A 63 -5.17 1.86 -4.46
N ILE A 64 -6.05 1.01 -3.98
CA ILE A 64 -7.27 1.42 -3.28
C ILE A 64 -7.15 1.04 -1.82
N ILE A 65 -7.23 2.02 -0.93
CA ILE A 65 -7.27 1.83 0.52
C ILE A 65 -8.61 2.35 1.02
N GLY A 66 -9.39 1.51 1.65
CA GLY A 66 -10.70 1.85 2.20
C GLY A 66 -10.62 2.85 3.35
N LYS A 67 -11.74 3.02 4.05
CA LYS A 67 -11.83 3.94 5.20
C LYS A 67 -11.36 3.27 6.49
N ASN A 68 -10.93 4.10 7.43
CA ASN A 68 -10.47 3.68 8.77
C ASN A 68 -9.33 2.64 8.74
N CYS A 69 -8.51 2.67 7.71
CA CYS A 69 -7.34 1.80 7.60
C CYS A 69 -6.14 2.40 8.34
N ARG A 70 -5.26 1.53 8.83
CA ARG A 70 -4.00 1.92 9.47
C ARG A 70 -2.85 1.24 8.77
N ILE A 71 -2.10 2.02 8.01
CA ILE A 71 -0.91 1.54 7.30
C ILE A 71 0.31 1.91 8.13
N GLY A 72 1.00 0.90 8.62
CA GLY A 72 2.18 1.02 9.47
C GLY A 72 3.39 1.62 8.73
N GLN A 73 4.51 1.68 9.43
CA GLN A 73 5.75 2.20 8.86
C GLN A 73 6.36 1.22 7.86
N ASN A 74 7.04 1.75 6.86
CA ASN A 74 7.83 0.94 5.92
C ASN A 74 6.99 -0.13 5.21
N VAL A 75 5.78 0.26 4.79
CA VAL A 75 4.90 -0.59 4.00
C VAL A 75 5.10 -0.27 2.52
N VAL A 76 5.26 -1.32 1.73
CA VAL A 76 5.46 -1.22 0.27
C VAL A 76 4.30 -1.88 -0.45
N MET A 77 3.66 -1.12 -1.34
CA MET A 77 2.61 -1.57 -2.25
C MET A 77 3.01 -1.20 -3.67
N VAL A 78 3.16 -2.18 -4.54
CA VAL A 78 3.58 -1.96 -5.94
C VAL A 78 2.65 -2.72 -6.87
N THR A 79 2.00 -2.00 -7.78
CA THR A 79 1.03 -2.60 -8.71
C THR A 79 1.66 -3.33 -9.88
N ASN A 80 2.97 -3.18 -10.10
CA ASN A 80 3.66 -3.93 -11.14
C ASN A 80 4.96 -4.53 -10.62
N ASN A 81 5.25 -5.75 -11.02
CA ASN A 81 6.50 -6.42 -10.72
C ASN A 81 7.00 -7.21 -11.92
N THR A 82 8.30 -7.40 -12.00
CA THR A 82 8.91 -8.25 -13.00
C THR A 82 8.44 -9.69 -12.80
N ILE A 83 8.03 -10.36 -13.87
CA ILE A 83 7.68 -11.77 -13.86
C ILE A 83 8.96 -12.56 -13.61
N ALA A 84 9.00 -13.33 -12.52
CA ALA A 84 10.20 -14.08 -12.15
C ALA A 84 10.46 -15.30 -13.04
N ASP A 85 9.39 -15.92 -13.55
CA ASP A 85 9.47 -17.13 -14.38
C ASP A 85 9.63 -16.75 -15.87
N GLN A 86 10.77 -16.19 -16.20
CA GLN A 86 11.17 -15.83 -17.57
C GLN A 86 12.70 -15.86 -17.75
N ASP A 87 13.14 -15.93 -18.97
CA ASP A 87 14.56 -15.83 -19.33
C ASP A 87 14.97 -14.36 -19.48
N PHE A 88 15.57 -13.79 -18.45
CA PHE A 88 15.99 -12.38 -18.39
C PHE A 88 17.03 -12.00 -19.46
N SER A 89 17.66 -12.98 -20.12
CA SER A 89 18.56 -12.70 -21.24
C SER A 89 17.80 -12.39 -22.53
N LYS A 90 16.48 -12.67 -22.58
CA LYS A 90 15.65 -12.52 -23.78
C LYS A 90 14.51 -11.52 -23.58
N THR A 91 13.88 -11.52 -22.41
CA THR A 91 12.69 -10.70 -22.12
C THR A 91 12.77 -10.09 -20.73
N MET A 92 12.02 -9.00 -20.55
CA MET A 92 11.80 -8.35 -19.27
C MET A 92 10.32 -7.99 -19.19
N ASP A 93 9.48 -9.01 -18.97
CA ASP A 93 8.04 -8.84 -18.88
C ASP A 93 7.61 -8.53 -17.45
N PHE A 94 6.51 -7.82 -17.29
CA PHE A 94 5.95 -7.37 -16.03
C PHE A 94 4.53 -7.89 -15.84
N SER A 95 4.19 -8.25 -14.62
CA SER A 95 2.80 -8.39 -14.19
C SER A 95 2.30 -7.06 -13.63
N SER A 96 1.04 -6.74 -13.85
CA SER A 96 0.46 -5.45 -13.45
C SER A 96 -1.00 -5.65 -13.10
N GLU A 97 -1.37 -5.35 -11.85
CA GLU A 97 -2.74 -5.51 -11.33
C GLU A 97 -2.98 -4.59 -10.14
N ASP A 98 -4.25 -4.22 -9.92
CA ASP A 98 -4.68 -3.40 -8.80
C ASP A 98 -4.35 -4.03 -7.45
N ILE A 99 -4.08 -3.18 -6.45
CA ILE A 99 -4.04 -3.57 -5.04
C ILE A 99 -5.23 -2.94 -4.35
N VAL A 100 -6.02 -3.75 -3.63
CA VAL A 100 -7.23 -3.29 -2.96
C VAL A 100 -7.22 -3.69 -1.48
N LEU A 101 -7.30 -2.70 -0.61
CA LEU A 101 -7.56 -2.88 0.81
C LEU A 101 -8.98 -2.39 1.10
N GLY A 102 -9.79 -3.24 1.72
CA GLY A 102 -11.13 -2.90 2.19
C GLY A 102 -11.11 -1.91 3.36
N ASP A 103 -12.20 -1.81 4.07
CA ASP A 103 -12.36 -0.94 5.22
C ASP A 103 -11.78 -1.57 6.50
N TYR A 104 -11.32 -0.73 7.44
CA TYR A 104 -10.80 -1.17 8.75
C TYR A 104 -9.62 -2.16 8.67
N VAL A 105 -8.81 -2.09 7.64
CA VAL A 105 -7.62 -2.93 7.50
C VAL A 105 -6.46 -2.33 8.30
N TRP A 106 -5.79 -3.17 9.06
CA TRP A 106 -4.55 -2.80 9.73
C TRP A 106 -3.37 -3.53 9.11
N VAL A 107 -2.42 -2.77 8.59
CA VAL A 107 -1.14 -3.28 8.06
C VAL A 107 -0.03 -2.90 9.03
N GLY A 108 0.65 -3.91 9.57
CA GLY A 108 1.79 -3.73 10.46
C GLY A 108 3.02 -3.15 9.74
N CYS A 109 4.11 -2.99 10.47
CA CYS A 109 5.35 -2.44 9.92
C CYS A 109 6.10 -3.45 9.04
N ASN A 110 6.90 -2.94 8.10
CA ASN A 110 7.74 -3.76 7.21
C ASN A 110 6.96 -4.80 6.41
N VAL A 111 5.85 -4.40 5.83
CA VAL A 111 4.99 -5.29 5.04
C VAL A 111 5.16 -4.97 3.56
N PHE A 112 5.29 -6.02 2.75
CA PHE A 112 5.20 -5.93 1.31
C PHE A 112 3.86 -6.51 0.83
N ILE A 113 3.14 -5.77 -0.02
CA ILE A 113 1.90 -6.22 -0.66
C ILE A 113 2.10 -6.24 -2.16
N LYS A 114 1.95 -7.43 -2.74
CA LYS A 114 2.17 -7.71 -4.16
C LYS A 114 0.99 -7.22 -5.01
N GLU A 115 1.24 -6.94 -6.31
CA GLU A 115 0.20 -6.68 -7.30
C GLU A 115 -0.87 -7.76 -7.30
N GLY A 116 -2.12 -7.37 -7.59
CA GLY A 116 -3.28 -8.27 -7.65
C GLY A 116 -3.85 -8.70 -6.29
N VAL A 117 -3.26 -8.26 -5.18
CA VAL A 117 -3.73 -8.61 -3.84
C VAL A 117 -4.94 -7.77 -3.44
N THR A 118 -6.00 -8.44 -3.02
CA THR A 118 -7.14 -7.85 -2.32
C THR A 118 -7.13 -8.28 -0.85
N ILE A 119 -7.19 -7.33 0.07
CA ILE A 119 -7.31 -7.57 1.51
C ILE A 119 -8.71 -7.16 1.94
N GLY A 120 -9.49 -8.12 2.40
CA GLY A 120 -10.87 -7.90 2.82
C GLY A 120 -11.00 -7.08 4.11
N ASP A 121 -12.19 -6.57 4.35
CA ASP A 121 -12.52 -5.70 5.48
C ASP A 121 -12.11 -6.30 6.82
N ASN A 122 -11.77 -5.43 7.76
CA ASN A 122 -11.47 -5.81 9.13
C ASN A 122 -10.36 -6.86 9.26
N SER A 123 -9.42 -6.89 8.33
CA SER A 123 -8.29 -7.81 8.35
C SER A 123 -7.02 -7.15 8.88
N VAL A 124 -6.10 -7.94 9.38
CA VAL A 124 -4.83 -7.50 9.96
C VAL A 124 -3.68 -8.20 9.26
N ILE A 125 -2.73 -7.42 8.80
CA ILE A 125 -1.47 -7.92 8.26
C ILE A 125 -0.40 -7.70 9.32
N GLY A 126 0.10 -8.78 9.90
CA GLY A 126 1.16 -8.73 10.91
C GLY A 126 2.45 -8.14 10.36
N ALA A 127 3.24 -7.53 11.23
CA ALA A 127 4.53 -6.96 10.85
C ALA A 127 5.45 -8.00 10.20
N ASN A 128 6.33 -7.54 9.30
CA ASN A 128 7.27 -8.36 8.53
C ASN A 128 6.60 -9.41 7.61
N SER A 129 5.34 -9.22 7.26
CA SER A 129 4.65 -10.11 6.34
C SER A 129 4.93 -9.75 4.88
N VAL A 130 4.96 -10.77 4.04
CA VAL A 130 4.98 -10.65 2.58
C VAL A 130 3.67 -11.19 2.05
N VAL A 131 2.79 -10.30 1.56
CA VAL A 131 1.44 -10.65 1.14
C VAL A 131 1.43 -10.85 -0.38
N THR A 132 1.38 -12.11 -0.80
CA THR A 132 1.39 -12.51 -2.21
C THR A 132 0.07 -13.11 -2.69
N LYS A 133 -0.90 -13.26 -1.78
CA LYS A 133 -2.23 -13.81 -2.05
C LYS A 133 -3.28 -12.95 -1.37
N SER A 134 -4.45 -12.87 -1.98
CA SER A 134 -5.58 -12.16 -1.40
C SER A 134 -6.01 -12.73 -0.05
N VAL A 135 -6.44 -11.85 0.83
CA VAL A 135 -6.79 -12.14 2.22
C VAL A 135 -8.28 -11.89 2.40
N PRO A 136 -9.07 -12.89 2.81
CA PRO A 136 -10.50 -12.69 3.08
C PRO A 136 -10.74 -11.70 4.23
N SER A 137 -11.94 -11.17 4.31
CA SER A 137 -12.36 -10.32 5.43
C SER A 137 -12.26 -11.08 6.77
N ASN A 138 -12.04 -10.32 7.85
CA ASN A 138 -11.93 -10.86 9.21
C ASN A 138 -10.81 -11.89 9.40
N CYS A 139 -9.73 -11.73 8.66
CA CYS A 139 -8.54 -12.58 8.76
C CYS A 139 -7.33 -11.82 9.31
N LYS A 140 -6.34 -12.55 9.77
CA LYS A 140 -5.01 -12.04 10.09
C LYS A 140 -3.95 -12.82 9.33
N VAL A 141 -2.95 -12.09 8.87
CA VAL A 141 -1.76 -12.66 8.23
C VAL A 141 -0.60 -12.58 9.20
N LEU A 142 0.04 -13.72 9.42
CA LEU A 142 1.22 -13.85 10.27
C LEU A 142 2.36 -14.41 9.42
N GLY A 143 3.27 -13.53 8.99
CA GLY A 143 4.28 -13.89 8.00
C GLY A 143 3.67 -14.17 6.62
N ALA A 144 3.51 -15.43 6.27
CA ALA A 144 2.84 -15.89 5.03
C ALA A 144 1.55 -16.68 5.29
N THR A 145 1.16 -16.86 6.56
CA THR A 145 0.01 -17.67 6.96
C THR A 145 -1.22 -16.81 7.18
N ILE A 146 -2.34 -17.19 6.53
CA ILE A 146 -3.64 -16.54 6.71
C ILE A 146 -4.44 -17.34 7.76
N VAL A 147 -4.91 -16.66 8.79
CA VAL A 147 -5.69 -17.22 9.89
C VAL A 147 -6.97 -16.41 10.09
N LYS A 148 -8.11 -17.09 10.25
CA LYS A 148 -9.38 -16.43 10.56
C LYS A 148 -9.32 -15.81 11.97
N LYS A 149 -9.87 -14.61 12.15
CA LYS A 149 -10.02 -14.01 13.47
C LYS A 149 -11.10 -14.72 14.30
N ASN A 150 -10.88 -14.81 15.60
CA ASN A 150 -11.87 -15.28 16.56
C ASN A 150 -12.67 -14.06 17.08
N ILE A 151 -13.65 -13.67 16.31
CA ILE A 151 -14.55 -12.54 16.63
C ILE A 151 -15.99 -12.90 16.34
#